data_cc0cd2c0d22068061e86b3b515d73ff7
#
_entry.id   cc0cd2c0d22068061e86b3b515d73ff7
#
_cell.length_a   1.000
_cell.length_b   1.000
_cell.length_c   1.000
_cell.angle_alpha   90.00
_cell.angle_beta   90.00
_cell.angle_gamma   90.00
#
_symmetry.space_group_name_H-M   'P 1'
#
loop_
_entity.id
_entity.type
_entity.pdbx_description
1 polymer ?
#
loop_
_entity_poly.entity_id
_entity_poly.type
_entity_poly.pdbx_seq_one_letter_code
_entity_poly.pdbx_strand_id
1 'polypeptide(L)'
;MWEHAEEFLGYLAVERGASPHTLDAYRRDLGLYVAMLESRGIHDPDSVTREELTAFVAALRTRGLAPRTIERKMASVKSFHKFLVREGVTENHPSARVPLPKVPESLPDVVSIDDMDKLLTQPFPETPAGHRDRAILETLYGCGLRVSELIGLDTVDLDLDEGFVRVVGKGDKERVVPVAGAASRALSAYLRNGRPLLHPKRSVRSQDSGAVFLNVRGGRLTRQSVFHIVRKRGGIVGLSLHPHTLRHSFATHLLEGGADLRALQEMLGHSDISTTQVYTHVDRHHIREEYLSTHPRARLR
;
A
#
# COMPACT_ATOMS: atom_id res chain seq x y z
N MET A 1 22.14 11.80 21.66
CA MET A 1 20.74 11.43 21.34
C MET A 1 20.59 10.82 19.94
N TRP A 2 21.15 11.43 18.88
CA TRP A 2 21.05 10.89 17.52
C TRP A 2 21.78 9.54 17.34
N GLU A 3 22.91 9.34 17.99
CA GLU A 3 23.64 8.08 17.99
C GLU A 3 22.76 6.91 18.44
N HIS A 4 22.02 7.05 19.53
CA HIS A 4 21.06 6.03 20.00
C HIS A 4 19.89 5.84 19.00
N ALA A 5 19.51 6.89 18.27
CA ALA A 5 18.49 6.74 17.21
C ALA A 5 19.02 5.89 16.03
N GLU A 6 20.28 6.02 15.65
CA GLU A 6 20.92 5.16 14.64
C GLU A 6 21.08 3.71 15.14
N GLU A 7 21.44 3.50 16.42
CA GLU A 7 21.45 2.16 17.03
C GLU A 7 20.06 1.50 16.98
N PHE A 8 19.02 2.26 17.33
CA PHE A 8 17.64 1.78 17.22
C PHE A 8 17.24 1.44 15.79
N LEU A 9 17.63 2.25 14.80
CA LEU A 9 17.39 1.96 13.39
C LEU A 9 18.14 0.70 12.94
N GLY A 10 19.36 0.49 13.42
CA GLY A 10 20.14 -0.73 13.23
C GLY A 10 19.42 -1.96 13.81
N TYR A 11 18.95 -1.86 15.06
CA TYR A 11 18.14 -2.90 15.69
C TYR A 11 16.88 -3.24 14.87
N LEU A 12 16.14 -2.21 14.41
CA LEU A 12 14.95 -2.44 13.58
C LEU A 12 15.28 -3.14 12.27
N ALA A 13 16.43 -2.81 11.65
CA ALA A 13 16.89 -3.42 10.42
C ALA A 13 17.25 -4.90 10.61
N VAL A 14 18.11 -5.19 11.59
CA VAL A 14 18.74 -6.51 11.74
C VAL A 14 17.83 -7.47 12.52
N GLU A 15 17.33 -7.07 13.69
CA GLU A 15 16.58 -7.98 14.55
C GLU A 15 15.08 -8.02 14.26
N ARG A 16 14.52 -6.91 13.74
CA ARG A 16 13.09 -6.83 13.43
C ARG A 16 12.77 -6.97 11.95
N GLY A 17 13.77 -7.09 11.08
CA GLY A 17 13.58 -7.23 9.63
C GLY A 17 12.77 -6.08 9.01
N ALA A 18 12.92 -4.86 9.54
CA ALA A 18 12.16 -3.71 9.07
C ALA A 18 12.54 -3.36 7.63
N SER A 19 11.54 -3.08 6.78
CA SER A 19 11.78 -2.68 5.40
C SER A 19 12.51 -1.34 5.30
N PRO A 20 13.28 -1.07 4.21
CA PRO A 20 13.92 0.23 3.97
C PRO A 20 12.96 1.41 4.12
N HIS A 21 11.73 1.27 3.60
CA HIS A 21 10.71 2.32 3.74
C HIS A 21 10.26 2.55 5.19
N THR A 22 10.23 1.49 5.99
CA THR A 22 9.93 1.57 7.43
C THR A 22 11.06 2.31 8.14
N LEU A 23 12.30 1.94 7.88
CA LEU A 23 13.49 2.60 8.45
C LEU A 23 13.55 4.09 8.09
N ASP A 24 13.27 4.45 6.82
CA ASP A 24 13.21 5.84 6.37
C ASP A 24 12.09 6.64 7.07
N ALA A 25 10.96 6.00 7.37
CA ALA A 25 9.88 6.64 8.10
C ALA A 25 10.29 6.91 9.56
N TYR A 26 10.87 5.90 10.24
CA TYR A 26 11.40 6.05 11.59
C TYR A 26 12.52 7.10 11.66
N ARG A 27 13.48 7.07 10.73
CA ARG A 27 14.57 8.07 10.66
C ARG A 27 14.04 9.50 10.57
N ARG A 28 13.06 9.75 9.70
CA ARG A 28 12.42 11.08 9.57
C ARG A 28 11.65 11.50 10.81
N ASP A 29 10.95 10.57 11.45
CA ASP A 29 10.16 10.87 12.64
C ASP A 29 11.07 11.17 13.85
N LEU A 30 12.08 10.33 14.06
CA LEU A 30 13.07 10.51 15.13
C LEU A 30 13.95 11.73 14.89
N GLY A 31 14.32 12.02 13.63
CA GLY A 31 15.07 13.23 13.29
C GLY A 31 14.37 14.52 13.73
N LEU A 32 13.03 14.59 13.54
CA LEU A 32 12.25 15.74 14.04
C LEU A 32 12.22 15.81 15.57
N TYR A 33 12.15 14.67 16.23
CA TYR A 33 12.09 14.57 17.68
C TYR A 33 13.42 14.94 18.31
N VAL A 34 14.51 14.32 17.85
CA VAL A 34 15.87 14.59 18.35
C VAL A 34 16.26 16.05 18.12
N ALA A 35 15.99 16.61 16.94
CA ALA A 35 16.28 18.01 16.66
C ALA A 35 15.53 18.96 17.62
N MET A 36 14.29 18.65 18.00
CA MET A 36 13.56 19.43 18.99
C MET A 36 14.20 19.33 20.38
N LEU A 37 14.60 18.12 20.82
CA LEU A 37 15.28 17.93 22.11
C LEU A 37 16.61 18.69 22.15
N GLU A 38 17.43 18.56 21.11
CA GLU A 38 18.73 19.25 21.01
C GLU A 38 18.58 20.77 21.01
N SER A 39 17.53 21.30 20.35
CA SER A 39 17.21 22.73 20.38
C SER A 39 16.87 23.26 21.79
N ARG A 40 16.54 22.36 22.71
CA ARG A 40 16.26 22.64 24.12
C ARG A 40 17.44 22.26 25.04
N GLY A 41 18.57 21.88 24.48
CA GLY A 41 19.77 21.49 25.22
C GLY A 41 19.68 20.10 25.86
N ILE A 42 18.76 19.25 25.41
CA ILE A 42 18.55 17.90 25.93
C ILE A 42 19.28 16.92 25.01
N HIS A 43 20.40 16.39 25.50
CA HIS A 43 21.26 15.46 24.77
C HIS A 43 21.28 14.06 25.38
N ASP A 44 20.91 13.96 26.66
CA ASP A 44 20.90 12.72 27.44
C ASP A 44 19.49 12.13 27.50
N PRO A 45 19.30 10.82 27.17
CA PRO A 45 18.03 10.12 27.33
C PRO A 45 17.40 10.21 28.72
N ASP A 46 18.19 10.22 29.79
CA ASP A 46 17.71 10.32 31.17
C ASP A 46 17.10 11.68 31.49
N SER A 47 17.53 12.71 30.78
CA SER A 47 16.99 14.08 30.93
C SER A 47 15.66 14.31 30.22
N VAL A 48 15.18 13.34 29.45
CA VAL A 48 13.91 13.49 28.70
C VAL A 48 12.73 13.28 29.64
N THR A 49 11.89 14.28 29.75
CA THR A 49 10.69 14.23 30.61
C THR A 49 9.41 14.05 29.78
N ARG A 50 8.30 13.79 30.46
CA ARG A 50 6.97 13.73 29.85
C ARG A 50 6.57 15.07 29.23
N GLU A 51 6.99 16.18 29.84
CA GLU A 51 6.75 17.54 29.38
C GLU A 51 7.36 17.75 28.00
N GLU A 52 8.56 17.20 27.75
CA GLU A 52 9.21 17.27 26.43
C GLU A 52 8.42 16.53 25.35
N LEU A 53 7.88 15.36 25.66
CA LEU A 53 7.02 14.65 24.71
C LEU A 53 5.71 15.39 24.44
N THR A 54 5.13 16.00 25.48
CA THR A 54 3.92 16.82 25.35
C THR A 54 4.21 18.06 24.51
N ALA A 55 5.34 18.69 24.69
CA ALA A 55 5.81 19.82 23.89
C ALA A 55 6.04 19.40 22.42
N PHE A 56 6.59 18.20 22.19
CA PHE A 56 6.73 17.67 20.83
C PHE A 56 5.37 17.50 20.13
N VAL A 57 4.38 16.91 20.82
CA VAL A 57 3.00 16.81 20.30
C VAL A 57 2.42 18.19 19.99
N ALA A 58 2.61 19.17 20.88
CA ALA A 58 2.16 20.54 20.67
C ALA A 58 2.83 21.18 19.45
N ALA A 59 4.13 21.03 19.29
CA ALA A 59 4.88 21.53 18.13
C ALA A 59 4.40 20.91 16.82
N LEU A 60 4.08 19.62 16.80
CA LEU A 60 3.51 18.95 15.63
C LEU A 60 2.13 19.48 15.28
N ARG A 61 1.28 19.79 16.29
CA ARG A 61 -0.04 20.43 16.10
C ARG A 61 0.10 21.82 15.51
N THR A 62 0.99 22.64 16.06
CA THR A 62 1.26 24.00 15.56
C THR A 62 1.74 24.01 14.12
N ARG A 63 2.45 22.96 13.68
CA ARG A 63 2.83 22.74 12.26
C ARG A 63 1.66 22.30 11.37
N GLY A 64 0.45 22.15 11.90
CA GLY A 64 -0.74 21.77 11.13
C GLY A 64 -0.81 20.29 10.73
N LEU A 65 -0.06 19.40 11.41
CA LEU A 65 -0.11 17.99 11.08
C LEU A 65 -1.44 17.37 11.52
N ALA A 66 -1.98 16.48 10.66
CA ALA A 66 -3.20 15.73 10.98
C ALA A 66 -3.02 14.83 12.23
N PRO A 67 -4.06 14.64 13.06
CA PRO A 67 -3.99 13.82 14.30
C PRO A 67 -3.38 12.44 14.08
N ARG A 68 -3.76 11.75 13.00
CA ARG A 68 -3.22 10.42 12.65
C ARG A 68 -1.72 10.45 12.31
N THR A 69 -1.23 11.55 11.73
CA THR A 69 0.20 11.74 11.48
C THR A 69 0.97 11.94 12.78
N ILE A 70 0.40 12.70 13.73
CA ILE A 70 0.97 12.92 15.05
C ILE A 70 1.02 11.59 15.83
N GLU A 71 -0.06 10.82 15.82
CA GLU A 71 -0.12 9.50 16.45
C GLU A 71 0.98 8.57 15.91
N ARG A 72 1.14 8.47 14.60
CA ARG A 72 2.18 7.65 13.97
C ARG A 72 3.59 8.08 14.38
N LYS A 73 3.86 9.40 14.40
CA LYS A 73 5.17 9.94 14.83
C LYS A 73 5.44 9.64 16.30
N MET A 74 4.43 9.76 17.15
CA MET A 74 4.54 9.40 18.56
C MET A 74 4.73 7.90 18.77
N ALA A 75 4.17 7.05 17.91
CA ALA A 75 4.43 5.61 17.94
C ALA A 75 5.92 5.30 17.67
N SER A 76 6.55 6.01 16.72
CA SER A 76 7.98 5.92 16.46
C SER A 76 8.81 6.33 17.70
N VAL A 77 8.46 7.46 18.32
CA VAL A 77 9.13 7.95 19.54
C VAL A 77 8.96 6.98 20.72
N LYS A 78 7.73 6.44 20.92
CA LYS A 78 7.47 5.42 21.95
C LYS A 78 8.30 4.16 21.76
N SER A 79 8.39 3.68 20.51
CA SER A 79 9.22 2.51 20.19
C SER A 79 10.69 2.76 20.46
N PHE A 80 11.20 3.95 20.19
CA PHE A 80 12.56 4.37 20.48
C PHE A 80 12.83 4.38 21.99
N HIS A 81 12.00 5.04 22.80
CA HIS A 81 12.17 5.04 24.26
C HIS A 81 12.07 3.63 24.87
N LYS A 82 11.18 2.78 24.34
CA LYS A 82 11.11 1.38 24.75
C LYS A 82 12.42 0.62 24.46
N PHE A 83 13.04 0.91 23.33
CA PHE A 83 14.35 0.36 22.97
C PHE A 83 15.44 0.83 23.95
N LEU A 84 15.52 2.14 24.25
CA LEU A 84 16.51 2.67 25.18
C LEU A 84 16.44 2.00 26.56
N VAL A 85 15.23 1.81 27.09
CA VAL A 85 15.03 1.10 28.37
C VAL A 85 15.46 -0.36 28.26
N ARG A 86 15.12 -1.04 27.18
CA ARG A 86 15.48 -2.45 26.97
C ARG A 86 16.99 -2.67 26.88
N GLU A 87 17.71 -1.75 26.25
CA GLU A 87 19.18 -1.81 26.11
C GLU A 87 19.91 -1.26 27.34
N GLY A 88 19.19 -0.86 28.38
CA GLY A 88 19.78 -0.34 29.62
C GLY A 88 20.44 1.03 29.46
N VAL A 89 20.14 1.77 28.39
CA VAL A 89 20.64 3.14 28.16
C VAL A 89 20.02 4.11 29.16
N THR A 90 18.78 3.86 29.57
CA THR A 90 18.04 4.66 30.56
C THR A 90 17.03 3.78 31.30
N GLU A 91 16.73 4.10 32.54
CA GLU A 91 15.60 3.53 33.27
C GLU A 91 14.31 4.33 33.06
N ASN A 92 14.42 5.52 32.48
CA ASN A 92 13.32 6.45 32.27
C ASN A 92 12.50 6.10 31.04
N HIS A 93 11.19 5.93 31.20
CA HIS A 93 10.24 5.70 30.10
C HIS A 93 9.21 6.84 30.01
N PRO A 94 9.62 8.05 29.57
CA PRO A 94 8.75 9.23 29.61
C PRO A 94 7.53 9.12 28.68
N SER A 95 7.62 8.28 27.67
CA SER A 95 6.54 8.11 26.67
C SER A 95 5.41 7.17 27.10
N ALA A 96 5.55 6.44 28.23
CA ALA A 96 4.57 5.42 28.64
C ALA A 96 3.15 5.99 28.89
N ARG A 97 3.08 7.24 29.39
CA ARG A 97 1.81 7.88 29.80
C ARG A 97 1.46 9.15 29.02
N VAL A 98 2.07 9.35 27.84
CA VAL A 98 1.74 10.54 27.02
C VAL A 98 0.41 10.29 26.30
N PRO A 99 -0.62 11.14 26.52
CA PRO A 99 -1.89 11.00 25.84
C PRO A 99 -1.70 11.31 24.35
N LEU A 100 -2.07 10.39 23.51
CA LEU A 100 -2.12 10.59 22.06
C LEU A 100 -3.39 11.35 21.68
N PRO A 101 -3.37 12.14 20.59
CA PRO A 101 -4.60 12.68 20.02
C PRO A 101 -5.57 11.52 19.76
N LYS A 102 -6.81 11.63 20.25
CA LYS A 102 -7.86 10.71 19.84
C LYS A 102 -8.09 10.91 18.34
N VAL A 103 -7.78 9.90 17.56
CA VAL A 103 -8.16 9.85 16.14
C VAL A 103 -9.57 9.27 16.11
N PRO A 104 -10.54 9.97 15.53
CA PRO A 104 -11.86 9.37 15.31
C PRO A 104 -11.67 8.10 14.48
N GLU A 105 -12.24 6.99 14.91
CA GLU A 105 -12.33 5.80 14.07
C GLU A 105 -13.18 6.19 12.85
N SER A 106 -12.52 6.43 11.73
CA SER A 106 -13.23 6.48 10.46
C SER A 106 -13.62 5.04 10.13
N LEU A 107 -14.91 4.78 9.97
CA LEU A 107 -15.34 3.55 9.32
C LEU A 107 -14.54 3.41 8.02
N PRO A 108 -14.09 2.21 7.69
CA PRO A 108 -13.39 1.97 6.44
C PRO A 108 -14.28 2.45 5.28
N ASP A 109 -13.74 3.30 4.42
CA ASP A 109 -14.45 3.78 3.23
C ASP A 109 -14.63 2.61 2.26
N VAL A 110 -15.74 1.88 2.38
CA VAL A 110 -16.17 0.88 1.39
C VAL A 110 -17.04 1.61 0.37
N VAL A 111 -16.70 1.47 -0.89
CA VAL A 111 -17.53 1.96 -2.00
C VAL A 111 -18.61 0.91 -2.26
N SER A 112 -19.86 1.31 -2.44
CA SER A 112 -20.94 0.39 -2.81
C SER A 112 -20.66 -0.27 -4.17
N ILE A 113 -21.27 -1.45 -4.42
CA ILE A 113 -21.16 -2.14 -5.72
C ILE A 113 -21.62 -1.24 -6.84
N ASP A 114 -22.73 -0.50 -6.66
CA ASP A 114 -23.30 0.42 -7.66
C ASP A 114 -22.35 1.59 -7.98
N ASP A 115 -21.73 2.19 -6.96
CA ASP A 115 -20.78 3.28 -7.16
C ASP A 115 -19.47 2.78 -7.75
N MET A 116 -19.05 1.55 -7.39
CA MET A 116 -17.92 0.89 -8.02
C MET A 116 -18.19 0.62 -9.50
N ASP A 117 -19.40 0.19 -9.84
CA ASP A 117 -19.79 -0.01 -11.24
C ASP A 117 -19.81 1.31 -12.02
N LYS A 118 -20.38 2.40 -11.46
CA LYS A 118 -20.29 3.76 -12.05
C LYS A 118 -18.83 4.18 -12.28
N LEU A 119 -17.94 3.93 -11.33
CA LEU A 119 -16.50 4.24 -11.45
C LEU A 119 -15.86 3.50 -12.63
N LEU A 120 -16.17 2.21 -12.79
CA LEU A 120 -15.48 1.32 -13.73
C LEU A 120 -16.12 1.34 -15.12
N THR A 121 -17.38 1.77 -15.24
CA THR A 121 -18.12 1.88 -16.53
C THR A 121 -18.14 3.30 -17.07
N GLN A 122 -17.65 4.31 -16.32
CA GLN A 122 -17.57 5.68 -16.83
C GLN A 122 -16.80 5.75 -18.16
N PRO A 123 -17.08 6.75 -19.02
CA PRO A 123 -16.34 6.95 -20.25
C PRO A 123 -14.84 7.19 -19.97
N PHE A 124 -14.00 6.38 -20.61
CA PHE A 124 -12.55 6.59 -20.64
C PHE A 124 -12.18 7.16 -22.00
N PRO A 125 -11.23 8.11 -22.10
CA PRO A 125 -10.73 8.59 -23.36
C PRO A 125 -10.19 7.44 -24.22
N GLU A 126 -10.47 7.48 -25.51
CA GLU A 126 -9.92 6.52 -26.50
C GLU A 126 -8.46 6.89 -26.84
N THR A 127 -7.62 6.91 -25.80
CA THR A 127 -6.19 7.23 -25.86
C THR A 127 -5.40 6.13 -25.17
N PRO A 128 -4.09 5.99 -25.49
CA PRO A 128 -3.22 5.03 -24.80
C PRO A 128 -3.26 5.15 -23.27
N ALA A 129 -3.30 6.39 -22.77
CA ALA A 129 -3.42 6.67 -21.33
C ALA A 129 -4.82 6.32 -20.78
N GLY A 130 -5.87 6.49 -21.57
CA GLY A 130 -7.24 6.13 -21.17
C GLY A 130 -7.41 4.62 -21.03
N HIS A 131 -6.90 3.82 -21.97
CA HIS A 131 -6.84 2.35 -21.86
C HIS A 131 -6.07 1.91 -20.63
N ARG A 132 -4.92 2.54 -20.36
CA ARG A 132 -4.12 2.30 -19.15
C ARG A 132 -4.90 2.61 -17.88
N ASP A 133 -5.52 3.79 -17.80
CA ASP A 133 -6.22 4.24 -16.60
C ASP A 133 -7.39 3.30 -16.28
N ARG A 134 -8.11 2.84 -17.29
CA ARG A 134 -9.17 1.82 -17.14
C ARG A 134 -8.59 0.51 -16.62
N ALA A 135 -7.52 0.01 -17.22
CA ALA A 135 -6.87 -1.23 -16.81
C ALA A 135 -6.35 -1.14 -15.35
N ILE A 136 -5.81 0.02 -14.93
CA ILE A 136 -5.39 0.25 -13.55
C ILE A 136 -6.56 0.09 -12.57
N LEU A 137 -7.69 0.76 -12.82
CA LEU A 137 -8.84 0.70 -11.92
C LEU A 137 -9.44 -0.70 -11.85
N GLU A 138 -9.65 -1.34 -13.01
CA GLU A 138 -10.16 -2.70 -13.09
C GLU A 138 -9.24 -3.72 -12.42
N THR A 139 -7.91 -3.56 -12.53
CA THR A 139 -6.96 -4.47 -11.89
C THR A 139 -6.87 -4.24 -10.39
N LEU A 140 -6.85 -2.97 -9.93
CA LEU A 140 -6.84 -2.66 -8.50
C LEU A 140 -8.06 -3.23 -7.78
N TYR A 141 -9.24 -3.05 -8.35
CA TYR A 141 -10.47 -3.59 -7.78
C TYR A 141 -10.65 -5.07 -8.08
N GLY A 142 -10.46 -5.51 -9.34
CA GLY A 142 -10.69 -6.89 -9.74
C GLY A 142 -9.73 -7.91 -9.15
N CYS A 143 -8.50 -7.51 -8.82
CA CYS A 143 -7.50 -8.39 -8.22
C CYS A 143 -7.15 -8.02 -6.77
N GLY A 144 -7.71 -6.96 -6.22
CA GLY A 144 -7.44 -6.50 -4.87
C GLY A 144 -5.97 -6.15 -4.60
N LEU A 145 -5.22 -5.71 -5.61
CA LEU A 145 -3.78 -5.45 -5.48
C LEU A 145 -3.46 -4.24 -4.62
N ARG A 146 -2.32 -4.29 -3.91
CA ARG A 146 -1.71 -3.08 -3.36
C ARG A 146 -1.15 -2.24 -4.51
N VAL A 147 -1.13 -0.90 -4.33
CA VAL A 147 -0.57 -0.01 -5.36
C VAL A 147 0.90 -0.34 -5.70
N SER A 148 1.68 -0.78 -4.70
CA SER A 148 3.07 -1.22 -4.93
C SER A 148 3.16 -2.49 -5.76
N GLU A 149 2.26 -3.43 -5.56
CA GLU A 149 2.16 -4.65 -6.34
C GLU A 149 1.76 -4.32 -7.78
N LEU A 150 0.73 -3.50 -7.98
CA LEU A 150 0.30 -3.07 -9.32
C LEU A 150 1.43 -2.43 -10.13
N ILE A 151 2.15 -1.46 -9.56
CA ILE A 151 3.25 -0.79 -10.28
C ILE A 151 4.46 -1.69 -10.47
N GLY A 152 4.63 -2.71 -9.60
CA GLY A 152 5.71 -3.70 -9.70
C GLY A 152 5.50 -4.71 -10.82
N LEU A 153 4.29 -4.89 -11.34
CA LEU A 153 3.99 -5.90 -12.35
C LEU A 153 4.81 -5.72 -13.61
N ASP A 154 5.38 -6.83 -14.06
CA ASP A 154 5.95 -6.99 -15.38
C ASP A 154 5.06 -7.84 -16.28
N THR A 155 5.21 -7.72 -17.60
CA THR A 155 4.36 -8.46 -18.56
C THR A 155 4.50 -9.96 -18.42
N VAL A 156 5.63 -10.45 -17.94
CA VAL A 156 5.88 -11.88 -17.63
C VAL A 156 5.10 -12.37 -16.40
N ASP A 157 4.56 -11.47 -15.58
CA ASP A 157 3.77 -11.81 -14.41
C ASP A 157 2.28 -12.03 -14.75
N LEU A 158 1.90 -11.73 -15.99
CA LEU A 158 0.53 -11.87 -16.45
C LEU A 158 0.33 -13.16 -17.24
N ASP A 159 -0.51 -14.04 -16.73
CA ASP A 159 -1.02 -15.20 -17.43
C ASP A 159 -2.53 -15.00 -17.65
N LEU A 160 -2.86 -14.24 -18.71
CA LEU A 160 -4.25 -13.91 -19.00
C LEU A 160 -5.02 -15.07 -19.62
N ASP A 161 -4.36 -16.07 -20.18
CA ASP A 161 -4.97 -17.26 -20.76
C ASP A 161 -5.44 -18.19 -19.62
N GLU A 162 -4.57 -18.43 -18.63
CA GLU A 162 -4.95 -19.17 -17.42
C GLU A 162 -5.76 -18.31 -16.43
N GLY A 163 -5.78 -16.98 -16.61
CA GLY A 163 -6.55 -16.04 -15.79
C GLY A 163 -5.92 -15.75 -14.43
N PHE A 164 -4.60 -15.57 -14.39
CA PHE A 164 -3.86 -15.27 -13.16
C PHE A 164 -2.85 -14.13 -13.34
N VAL A 165 -2.55 -13.48 -12.22
CA VAL A 165 -1.47 -12.48 -12.08
C VAL A 165 -0.58 -12.91 -10.93
N ARG A 166 0.72 -13.03 -11.16
CA ARG A 166 1.73 -13.24 -10.12
C ARG A 166 2.10 -11.89 -9.52
N VAL A 167 2.07 -11.78 -8.21
CA VAL A 167 2.45 -10.56 -7.49
C VAL A 167 3.47 -10.85 -6.39
N VAL A 168 4.43 -9.95 -6.25
CA VAL A 168 5.44 -9.99 -5.19
C VAL A 168 5.02 -9.06 -4.06
N GLY A 169 4.82 -9.61 -2.88
CA GLY A 169 4.40 -8.89 -1.69
C GLY A 169 5.55 -8.47 -0.78
N LYS A 170 5.24 -8.15 0.48
CA LYS A 170 6.24 -7.79 1.49
C LYS A 170 7.16 -8.99 1.80
N GLY A 171 8.47 -8.77 1.80
CA GLY A 171 9.48 -9.80 2.07
C GLY A 171 9.66 -10.79 0.93
N ASP A 172 9.49 -10.32 -0.32
CA ASP A 172 9.63 -11.09 -1.57
C ASP A 172 8.75 -12.36 -1.63
N LYS A 173 7.66 -12.37 -0.85
CA LYS A 173 6.69 -13.46 -0.92
C LYS A 173 5.83 -13.30 -2.18
N GLU A 174 5.90 -14.31 -3.04
CA GLU A 174 5.06 -14.38 -4.24
C GLU A 174 3.69 -14.98 -3.90
N ARG A 175 2.67 -14.50 -4.60
CA ARG A 175 1.35 -15.13 -4.64
C ARG A 175 0.74 -14.97 -6.02
N VAL A 176 -0.21 -15.82 -6.31
CA VAL A 176 -0.99 -15.77 -7.55
C VAL A 176 -2.39 -15.27 -7.22
N VAL A 177 -2.89 -14.32 -7.99
CA VAL A 177 -4.22 -13.72 -7.81
C VAL A 177 -5.04 -13.95 -9.09
N PRO A 178 -6.29 -14.41 -9.00
CA PRO A 178 -7.14 -14.55 -10.16
C PRO A 178 -7.38 -13.21 -10.86
N VAL A 179 -7.42 -13.24 -12.18
CA VAL A 179 -7.84 -12.12 -13.03
C VAL A 179 -8.81 -12.63 -14.09
N ALA A 180 -10.05 -12.16 -14.04
CA ALA A 180 -11.08 -12.59 -14.98
C ALA A 180 -12.03 -11.43 -15.35
N GLY A 181 -13.00 -11.69 -16.18
CA GLY A 181 -14.07 -10.75 -16.54
C GLY A 181 -13.55 -9.39 -17.00
N ALA A 182 -14.04 -8.32 -16.38
CA ALA A 182 -13.73 -6.95 -16.77
C ALA A 182 -12.26 -6.60 -16.63
N ALA A 183 -11.58 -7.09 -15.56
CA ALA A 183 -10.16 -6.82 -15.33
C ALA A 183 -9.26 -7.45 -16.41
N SER A 184 -9.50 -8.72 -16.76
CA SER A 184 -8.76 -9.40 -17.83
C SER A 184 -8.94 -8.69 -19.18
N ARG A 185 -10.17 -8.29 -19.51
CA ARG A 185 -10.45 -7.55 -20.77
C ARG A 185 -9.77 -6.19 -20.81
N ALA A 186 -9.84 -5.43 -19.72
CA ALA A 186 -9.21 -4.11 -19.62
C ALA A 186 -7.69 -4.20 -19.75
N LEU A 187 -7.07 -5.18 -19.09
CA LEU A 187 -5.63 -5.46 -19.24
C LEU A 187 -5.29 -5.84 -20.67
N SER A 188 -6.02 -6.79 -21.27
CA SER A 188 -5.81 -7.22 -22.66
C SER A 188 -5.97 -6.06 -23.65
N ALA A 189 -6.98 -5.21 -23.48
CA ALA A 189 -7.19 -4.03 -24.31
C ALA A 189 -6.02 -3.03 -24.17
N TYR A 190 -5.59 -2.77 -22.96
CA TYR A 190 -4.45 -1.89 -22.71
C TYR A 190 -3.14 -2.44 -23.30
N LEU A 191 -2.85 -3.72 -23.08
CA LEU A 191 -1.64 -4.37 -23.62
C LEU A 191 -1.57 -4.34 -25.14
N ARG A 192 -2.72 -4.48 -25.82
CA ARG A 192 -2.80 -4.46 -27.30
C ARG A 192 -2.86 -3.04 -27.86
N ASN A 193 -3.69 -2.16 -27.30
CA ASN A 193 -4.03 -0.89 -27.94
C ASN A 193 -3.41 0.34 -27.25
N GLY A 194 -3.03 0.22 -25.99
CA GLY A 194 -2.49 1.35 -25.20
C GLY A 194 -1.00 1.27 -24.99
N ARG A 195 -0.52 0.17 -24.39
CA ARG A 195 0.88 0.01 -23.97
C ARG A 195 1.89 0.18 -25.10
N PRO A 196 1.73 -0.39 -26.30
CA PRO A 196 2.67 -0.21 -27.41
C PRO A 196 2.88 1.25 -27.84
N LEU A 197 1.82 2.07 -27.68
CA LEU A 197 1.85 3.50 -28.05
C LEU A 197 2.45 4.37 -26.94
N LEU A 198 2.52 3.87 -25.70
CA LEU A 198 3.21 4.50 -24.56
C LEU A 198 4.68 4.06 -24.48
N HIS A 199 5.05 2.96 -25.15
CA HIS A 199 6.42 2.50 -25.15
C HIS A 199 7.28 3.45 -25.98
N PRO A 200 8.39 4.00 -25.43
CA PRO A 200 9.17 4.97 -26.15
C PRO A 200 9.86 4.34 -27.36
N LYS A 201 9.88 5.07 -28.45
CA LYS A 201 10.54 4.67 -29.70
C LYS A 201 12.07 4.69 -29.61
N ARG A 202 12.67 5.25 -28.53
CA ARG A 202 14.12 5.36 -28.31
C ARG A 202 14.48 5.19 -26.83
N SER A 203 15.45 4.32 -26.58
CA SER A 203 16.19 4.03 -25.34
C SER A 203 15.50 4.37 -24.01
N VAL A 204 14.69 3.46 -23.51
CA VAL A 204 14.34 3.37 -22.10
C VAL A 204 15.44 2.55 -21.42
N ARG A 205 15.75 2.88 -20.18
CA ARG A 205 16.55 2.00 -19.32
C ARG A 205 15.94 0.60 -19.36
N SER A 206 16.74 -0.40 -19.60
CA SER A 206 16.34 -1.80 -19.80
C SER A 206 15.42 -2.35 -18.68
N GLN A 207 15.46 -1.75 -17.48
CA GLN A 207 14.66 -2.13 -16.32
C GLN A 207 13.16 -1.81 -16.43
N ASP A 208 12.75 -0.86 -17.30
CA ASP A 208 11.34 -0.49 -17.44
C ASP A 208 10.65 -1.15 -18.64
N SER A 209 11.41 -1.83 -19.50
CA SER A 209 10.88 -2.45 -20.73
C SER A 209 9.84 -3.56 -20.44
N GLY A 210 9.95 -4.25 -19.31
CA GLY A 210 9.02 -5.28 -18.86
C GLY A 210 7.76 -4.75 -18.17
N ALA A 211 7.76 -3.51 -17.68
CA ALA A 211 6.67 -2.98 -16.88
C ALA A 211 5.31 -3.05 -17.59
N VAL A 212 4.28 -3.55 -16.90
CA VAL A 212 2.91 -3.55 -17.42
C VAL A 212 2.42 -2.13 -17.62
N PHE A 213 2.45 -1.32 -16.57
CA PHE A 213 1.86 0.03 -16.59
C PHE A 213 2.91 1.11 -16.80
N LEU A 214 2.80 1.79 -17.95
CA LEU A 214 3.74 2.82 -18.39
C LEU A 214 3.15 4.23 -18.19
N ASN A 215 4.01 5.18 -17.88
CA ASN A 215 3.70 6.59 -17.97
C ASN A 215 3.77 7.08 -19.44
N VAL A 216 3.38 8.33 -19.69
CA VAL A 216 3.38 8.92 -21.05
C VAL A 216 4.79 9.07 -21.66
N ARG A 217 5.85 8.91 -20.89
CA ARG A 217 7.23 8.93 -21.32
C ARG A 217 7.80 7.52 -21.55
N GLY A 218 6.99 6.48 -21.30
CA GLY A 218 7.36 5.08 -21.48
C GLY A 218 8.08 4.42 -20.30
N GLY A 219 8.30 5.12 -19.21
CA GLY A 219 8.84 4.53 -17.98
C GLY A 219 7.72 3.95 -17.10
N ARG A 220 8.10 3.12 -16.14
CA ARG A 220 7.19 2.54 -15.14
C ARG A 220 6.42 3.63 -14.38
N LEU A 221 5.14 3.40 -14.09
CA LEU A 221 4.33 4.30 -13.28
C LEU A 221 4.84 4.36 -11.84
N THR A 222 4.69 5.55 -11.23
CA THR A 222 4.93 5.74 -9.79
C THR A 222 3.66 5.55 -8.97
N ARG A 223 3.80 5.28 -7.66
CA ARG A 223 2.66 5.25 -6.73
C ARG A 223 1.84 6.54 -6.79
N GLN A 224 2.51 7.70 -6.83
CA GLN A 224 1.84 9.01 -6.92
C GLN A 224 1.00 9.15 -8.19
N SER A 225 1.50 8.65 -9.33
CA SER A 225 0.74 8.65 -10.58
C SER A 225 -0.54 7.83 -10.47
N VAL A 226 -0.48 6.63 -9.87
CA VAL A 226 -1.67 5.78 -9.65
C VAL A 226 -2.65 6.46 -8.68
N PHE A 227 -2.18 7.05 -7.58
CA PHE A 227 -3.02 7.83 -6.67
C PHE A 227 -3.75 8.97 -7.40
N HIS A 228 -3.03 9.71 -8.25
CA HIS A 228 -3.63 10.79 -9.05
C HIS A 228 -4.70 10.26 -10.01
N ILE A 229 -4.44 9.15 -10.71
CA ILE A 229 -5.38 8.52 -11.63
C ILE A 229 -6.66 8.10 -10.87
N VAL A 230 -6.53 7.36 -9.77
CA VAL A 230 -7.67 6.89 -8.96
C VAL A 230 -8.49 8.07 -8.45
N ARG A 231 -7.84 9.09 -7.88
CA ARG A 231 -8.50 10.30 -7.38
C ARG A 231 -9.22 11.07 -8.48
N LYS A 232 -8.57 11.26 -9.64
CA LYS A 232 -9.15 11.97 -10.78
C LYS A 232 -10.40 11.24 -11.29
N ARG A 233 -10.33 9.92 -11.46
CA ARG A 233 -11.43 9.11 -11.97
C ARG A 233 -12.57 8.99 -10.96
N GLY A 234 -12.26 8.87 -9.68
CA GLY A 234 -13.27 8.97 -8.61
C GLY A 234 -14.00 10.30 -8.64
N GLY A 235 -13.28 11.42 -8.75
CA GLY A 235 -13.86 12.76 -8.79
C GLY A 235 -14.86 12.97 -9.93
N ILE A 236 -14.69 12.31 -11.09
CA ILE A 236 -15.62 12.39 -12.22
C ILE A 236 -17.01 11.83 -11.86
N VAL A 237 -17.05 10.81 -11.00
CA VAL A 237 -18.30 10.18 -10.53
C VAL A 237 -18.69 10.62 -9.11
N GLY A 238 -18.10 11.70 -8.61
CA GLY A 238 -18.43 12.28 -7.30
C GLY A 238 -17.83 11.54 -6.10
N LEU A 239 -16.86 10.63 -6.30
CA LEU A 239 -16.28 9.82 -5.25
C LEU A 239 -14.87 10.31 -4.87
N SER A 240 -14.60 10.40 -3.56
CA SER A 240 -13.24 10.65 -3.04
C SER A 240 -12.54 9.32 -2.79
N LEU A 241 -11.68 8.88 -3.72
CA LEU A 241 -11.10 7.54 -3.72
C LEU A 241 -9.59 7.55 -3.56
N HIS A 242 -9.11 6.48 -2.94
CA HIS A 242 -7.69 6.11 -2.85
C HIS A 242 -7.51 4.66 -3.30
N PRO A 243 -6.31 4.23 -3.73
CA PRO A 243 -6.08 2.83 -4.12
C PRO A 243 -6.42 1.82 -3.01
N HIS A 244 -6.23 2.19 -1.74
CA HIS A 244 -6.62 1.35 -0.61
C HIS A 244 -8.14 1.15 -0.50
N THR A 245 -8.94 2.17 -0.86
CA THR A 245 -10.40 2.06 -0.89
C THR A 245 -10.86 0.98 -1.88
N LEU A 246 -10.26 0.94 -3.08
CA LEU A 246 -10.57 -0.09 -4.09
C LEU A 246 -10.24 -1.50 -3.59
N ARG A 247 -9.09 -1.68 -2.96
CA ARG A 247 -8.70 -2.97 -2.38
C ARG A 247 -9.60 -3.36 -1.20
N HIS A 248 -10.00 -2.40 -0.36
CA HIS A 248 -10.90 -2.67 0.76
C HIS A 248 -12.28 -3.08 0.26
N SER A 249 -12.81 -2.36 -0.74
CA SER A 249 -14.08 -2.71 -1.39
C SER A 249 -14.03 -4.08 -2.07
N PHE A 250 -12.90 -4.46 -2.71
CA PHE A 250 -12.69 -5.81 -3.21
C PHE A 250 -12.88 -6.86 -2.10
N ALA A 251 -12.20 -6.67 -0.95
CA ALA A 251 -12.28 -7.61 0.16
C ALA A 251 -13.71 -7.73 0.72
N THR A 252 -14.37 -6.59 0.92
CA THR A 252 -15.73 -6.54 1.46
C THR A 252 -16.74 -7.18 0.50
N HIS A 253 -16.68 -6.84 -0.79
CA HIS A 253 -17.62 -7.37 -1.78
C HIS A 253 -17.46 -8.88 -2.01
N LEU A 254 -16.24 -9.41 -1.91
CA LEU A 254 -16.03 -10.87 -1.94
C LEU A 254 -16.66 -11.55 -0.72
N LEU A 255 -16.50 -10.99 0.48
CA LEU A 255 -17.11 -11.52 1.70
C LEU A 255 -18.64 -11.43 1.64
N GLU A 256 -19.20 -10.32 1.19
CA GLU A 256 -20.64 -10.15 0.96
C GLU A 256 -21.17 -11.11 -0.11
N GLY A 257 -20.34 -11.45 -1.11
CA GLY A 257 -20.62 -12.46 -2.13
C GLY A 257 -20.50 -13.90 -1.60
N GLY A 258 -20.09 -14.09 -0.34
CA GLY A 258 -19.99 -15.40 0.31
C GLY A 258 -18.63 -16.09 0.15
N ALA A 259 -17.57 -15.35 -0.22
CA ALA A 259 -16.24 -15.92 -0.34
C ALA A 259 -15.72 -16.46 0.99
N ASP A 260 -15.02 -17.59 0.93
CA ASP A 260 -14.31 -18.14 2.08
C ASP A 260 -13.20 -17.17 2.55
N LEU A 261 -13.16 -16.94 3.86
CA LEU A 261 -12.21 -16.00 4.49
C LEU A 261 -10.76 -16.40 4.23
N ARG A 262 -10.47 -17.71 4.19
CA ARG A 262 -9.12 -18.21 3.93
C ARG A 262 -8.69 -17.94 2.48
N ALA A 263 -9.57 -18.22 1.52
CA ALA A 263 -9.31 -17.92 0.11
C ALA A 263 -9.09 -16.40 -0.09
N LEU A 264 -9.89 -15.56 0.58
CA LEU A 264 -9.70 -14.11 0.56
C LEU A 264 -8.35 -13.68 1.16
N GLN A 265 -7.96 -14.25 2.30
CA GLN A 265 -6.66 -13.96 2.94
C GLN A 265 -5.49 -14.35 2.04
N GLU A 266 -5.59 -15.46 1.33
CA GLU A 266 -4.60 -15.91 0.35
C GLU A 266 -4.51 -14.95 -0.83
N MET A 267 -5.64 -14.55 -1.44
CA MET A 267 -5.67 -13.54 -2.51
C MET A 267 -5.07 -12.20 -2.07
N LEU A 268 -5.34 -11.77 -0.84
CA LEU A 268 -4.82 -10.50 -0.30
C LEU A 268 -3.36 -10.58 0.17
N GLY A 269 -2.81 -11.75 0.45
CA GLY A 269 -1.45 -11.94 0.96
C GLY A 269 -1.30 -11.36 2.36
N HIS A 270 -2.11 -11.82 3.32
CA HIS A 270 -1.97 -11.51 4.73
C HIS A 270 -0.87 -12.37 5.35
N SER A 271 0.08 -11.74 6.03
CA SER A 271 1.36 -12.35 6.45
C SER A 271 1.29 -13.30 7.65
N ASP A 272 0.15 -13.45 8.30
CA ASP A 272 0.03 -14.23 9.55
C ASP A 272 -0.16 -15.74 9.33
N ILE A 273 -0.30 -16.19 8.09
CA ILE A 273 -0.28 -17.61 7.78
C ILE A 273 1.12 -17.95 7.30
N SER A 274 1.95 -18.41 8.24
CA SER A 274 3.30 -18.87 8.01
C SER A 274 3.28 -20.16 7.21
N THR A 275 3.27 -20.08 5.88
CA THR A 275 3.81 -21.15 5.03
C THR A 275 4.14 -20.59 3.66
N THR A 276 5.39 -20.75 3.26
CA THR A 276 5.81 -20.70 1.86
C THR A 276 5.22 -21.97 1.21
N GLN A 277 3.90 -21.99 1.01
CA GLN A 277 3.27 -23.07 0.25
C GLN A 277 3.54 -22.80 -1.22
N VAL A 278 4.21 -23.72 -1.87
CA VAL A 278 4.21 -23.82 -3.32
C VAL A 278 2.76 -24.03 -3.71
N TYR A 279 2.13 -23.00 -4.34
CA TYR A 279 0.74 -23.10 -4.80
C TYR A 279 0.62 -24.27 -5.76
N THR A 280 -0.09 -25.29 -5.33
CA THR A 280 -0.40 -26.44 -6.17
C THR A 280 -1.47 -26.06 -7.22
N HIS A 281 -1.60 -26.84 -8.29
CA HIS A 281 -2.68 -26.62 -9.26
C HIS A 281 -4.08 -26.69 -8.62
N VAL A 282 -4.23 -27.50 -7.58
CA VAL A 282 -5.49 -27.66 -6.83
C VAL A 282 -5.85 -26.37 -6.06
N ASP A 283 -4.86 -25.74 -5.41
CA ASP A 283 -5.08 -24.49 -4.69
C ASP A 283 -5.48 -23.34 -5.64
N ARG A 284 -4.86 -23.27 -6.83
CA ARG A 284 -5.20 -22.27 -7.85
C ARG A 284 -6.63 -22.42 -8.37
N HIS A 285 -7.07 -23.66 -8.60
CA HIS A 285 -8.43 -23.92 -9.07
C HIS A 285 -9.46 -23.50 -8.04
N HIS A 286 -9.26 -23.85 -6.78
CA HIS A 286 -10.14 -23.45 -5.69
C HIS A 286 -10.24 -21.91 -5.53
N ILE A 287 -9.11 -21.22 -5.50
CA ILE A 287 -9.08 -19.74 -5.41
C ILE A 287 -9.81 -19.10 -6.60
N ARG A 288 -9.65 -19.68 -7.80
CA ARG A 288 -10.34 -19.18 -9.00
C ARG A 288 -11.85 -19.40 -8.95
N GLU A 289 -12.30 -20.54 -8.48
CA GLU A 289 -13.75 -20.82 -8.33
C GLU A 289 -14.38 -19.90 -7.32
N GLU A 290 -13.77 -19.71 -6.15
CA GLU A 290 -14.20 -18.77 -5.14
C GLU A 290 -14.31 -17.35 -5.72
N TYR A 291 -13.27 -16.89 -6.42
CA TYR A 291 -13.28 -15.59 -7.08
C TYR A 291 -14.39 -15.45 -8.11
N LEU A 292 -14.55 -16.45 -8.99
CA LEU A 292 -15.58 -16.42 -10.04
C LEU A 292 -17.01 -16.47 -9.49
N SER A 293 -17.23 -17.14 -8.35
CA SER A 293 -18.55 -17.24 -7.72
C SER A 293 -18.95 -15.98 -6.97
N THR A 294 -17.99 -15.26 -6.40
CA THR A 294 -18.26 -14.22 -5.39
C THR A 294 -17.95 -12.79 -5.87
N HIS A 295 -16.98 -12.60 -6.80
CA HIS A 295 -16.61 -11.25 -7.24
C HIS A 295 -17.62 -10.67 -8.24
N PRO A 296 -18.19 -9.44 -8.00
CA PRO A 296 -19.26 -8.87 -8.83
C PRO A 296 -18.93 -8.74 -10.31
N ARG A 297 -17.66 -8.51 -10.66
CA ARG A 297 -17.22 -8.26 -12.05
C ARG A 297 -16.44 -9.42 -12.69
N ALA A 298 -16.31 -10.55 -11.99
CA ALA A 298 -15.55 -11.70 -12.51
C ALA A 298 -16.22 -12.37 -13.71
N ARG A 299 -17.56 -12.37 -13.75
CA ARG A 299 -18.37 -13.01 -14.81
C ARG A 299 -18.87 -12.06 -15.88
N LEU A 300 -18.59 -10.75 -15.78
CA LEU A 300 -18.99 -9.81 -16.84
C LEU A 300 -18.33 -10.22 -18.15
N ARG A 301 -19.13 -10.46 -19.18
CA ARG A 301 -18.69 -10.80 -20.54
C ARG A 301 -18.34 -9.55 -21.35
#